data_fad39d5cbe4591e0b74d1dfd7877fde7
#
_entry.id   fad39d5cbe4591e0b74d1dfd7877fde7
#
_cell.length_a   1.000
_cell.length_b   1.000
_cell.length_c   1.000
_cell.angle_alpha   90.00
_cell.angle_beta   90.00
_cell.angle_gamma   90.00
#
_symmetry.space_group_name_H-M   'P 1'
#
loop_
_entity.id
_entity.type
_entity.pdbx_description
1 polymer ?
#
loop_
_entity_poly.entity_id
_entity_poly.type
_entity_poly.pdbx_seq_one_letter_code
_entity_poly.pdbx_strand_id
1 'polypeptide(L)'
;YKGEVLGLVGQSGSGKSTLIRSIAGLVKPESGSIYYDNRDIVRADQKDLHAIRRKIQMIFQDPYGSLNSRFVAGRIIAEPLINYGLMSSADAFKRVRELMELVRLDPAWINRYPHEFSGGQRQRISIARALALEPEILLCDEPVSALDVLIQADVLNLLKDIRSRMDLTMLFVSHDLAVVRYIADRVAVMNKGEIVELKSAAEIYSNAEHPYTLQLLDAIPIPDPSIESKRISF
;
A
#
# COMPACT_ATOMS: atom_id res chain seq x y z
N TYR A 1 -12.77 7.52 3.64
CA TYR A 1 -13.07 8.90 3.23
C TYR A 1 -11.94 9.42 2.36
N LYS A 2 -12.19 10.50 1.58
CA LYS A 2 -11.15 11.12 0.75
C LYS A 2 -10.02 11.67 1.63
N GLY A 3 -8.77 11.45 1.21
CA GLY A 3 -7.57 11.84 1.96
C GLY A 3 -7.29 11.01 3.22
N GLU A 4 -8.09 9.98 3.51
CA GLU A 4 -7.95 9.10 4.66
C GLU A 4 -6.97 7.95 4.38
N VAL A 5 -6.26 7.49 5.39
CA VAL A 5 -5.60 6.19 5.42
C VAL A 5 -6.43 5.20 6.21
N LEU A 6 -7.06 4.26 5.53
CA LEU A 6 -7.74 3.12 6.15
C LEU A 6 -6.75 1.96 6.26
N GLY A 7 -6.39 1.59 7.49
CA GLY A 7 -5.64 0.38 7.78
C GLY A 7 -6.52 -0.86 7.71
N LEU A 8 -6.08 -1.91 7.03
CA LEU A 8 -6.74 -3.22 7.02
C LEU A 8 -5.80 -4.25 7.64
N VAL A 9 -6.19 -4.77 8.80
CA VAL A 9 -5.36 -5.70 9.58
C VAL A 9 -6.03 -7.05 9.78
N GLY A 10 -5.24 -8.08 10.03
CA GLY A 10 -5.69 -9.45 10.31
C GLY A 10 -4.58 -10.45 10.03
N GLN A 11 -4.73 -11.68 10.52
CA GLN A 11 -3.75 -12.75 10.29
C GLN A 11 -3.61 -13.11 8.82
N SER A 12 -2.53 -13.82 8.48
CA SER A 12 -2.36 -14.40 7.15
C SER A 12 -3.55 -15.31 6.81
N GLY A 13 -4.02 -15.22 5.56
CA GLY A 13 -5.21 -15.99 5.12
C GLY A 13 -6.57 -15.39 5.50
N SER A 14 -6.65 -14.25 6.20
CA SER A 14 -7.94 -13.62 6.53
C SER A 14 -8.69 -13.01 5.33
N GLY A 15 -8.07 -12.94 4.13
CA GLY A 15 -8.70 -12.43 2.90
C GLY A 15 -8.25 -11.02 2.49
N LYS A 16 -7.36 -10.34 3.22
CA LYS A 16 -6.93 -8.95 2.96
C LYS A 16 -6.42 -8.73 1.53
N SER A 17 -5.48 -9.57 1.08
CA SER A 17 -4.92 -9.45 -0.27
C SER A 17 -5.95 -9.77 -1.37
N THR A 18 -6.92 -10.64 -1.11
CA THR A 18 -8.03 -10.89 -2.02
C THR A 18 -8.92 -9.67 -2.14
N LEU A 19 -9.29 -9.07 -1.01
CA LEU A 19 -10.12 -7.86 -0.97
C LEU A 19 -9.45 -6.71 -1.73
N ILE A 20 -8.19 -6.41 -1.43
CA ILE A 20 -7.47 -5.29 -2.06
C ILE A 20 -7.30 -5.51 -3.57
N ARG A 21 -7.05 -6.76 -4.01
CA ARG A 21 -6.95 -7.11 -5.44
C ARG A 21 -8.31 -7.03 -6.14
N SER A 22 -9.40 -7.32 -5.44
CA SER A 22 -10.75 -7.12 -5.96
C SER A 22 -11.07 -5.63 -6.16
N ILE A 23 -10.66 -4.77 -5.22
CA ILE A 23 -10.79 -3.30 -5.35
C ILE A 23 -9.95 -2.78 -6.53
N ALA A 24 -8.75 -3.33 -6.75
CA ALA A 24 -7.91 -3.01 -7.90
C ALA A 24 -8.47 -3.53 -9.24
N GLY A 25 -9.57 -4.31 -9.21
CA GLY A 25 -10.12 -4.96 -10.40
C GLY A 25 -9.21 -6.05 -10.98
N LEU A 26 -8.30 -6.61 -10.17
CA LEU A 26 -7.39 -7.70 -10.56
C LEU A 26 -8.04 -9.08 -10.34
N VAL A 27 -8.94 -9.18 -9.38
CA VAL A 27 -9.72 -10.38 -9.07
C VAL A 27 -11.19 -10.00 -9.12
N LYS A 28 -11.97 -10.78 -9.87
CA LYS A 28 -13.42 -10.57 -9.93
C LYS A 28 -14.08 -11.29 -8.74
N PRO A 29 -14.83 -10.57 -7.86
CA PRO A 29 -15.57 -11.20 -6.80
C PRO A 29 -16.72 -12.07 -7.37
N GLU A 30 -17.07 -13.14 -6.68
CA GLU A 30 -18.18 -14.04 -7.07
C GLU A 30 -19.54 -13.35 -6.93
N SER A 31 -19.66 -12.47 -5.92
CA SER A 31 -20.89 -11.72 -5.64
C SER A 31 -20.59 -10.37 -5.04
N GLY A 32 -21.60 -9.50 -4.97
CA GLY A 32 -21.50 -8.15 -4.43
C GLY A 32 -21.11 -7.12 -5.48
N SER A 33 -20.78 -5.92 -5.00
CA SER A 33 -20.43 -4.76 -5.83
C SER A 33 -19.35 -3.93 -5.16
N ILE A 34 -18.50 -3.31 -5.94
CA ILE A 34 -17.46 -2.37 -5.48
C ILE A 34 -17.68 -1.07 -6.25
N TYR A 35 -17.91 0.02 -5.54
CA TYR A 35 -18.18 1.31 -6.16
C TYR A 35 -16.98 2.26 -6.05
N TYR A 36 -16.61 2.87 -7.17
CA TYR A 36 -15.73 4.01 -7.25
C TYR A 36 -16.44 5.12 -8.01
N ASP A 37 -16.61 6.28 -7.38
CA ASP A 37 -17.32 7.44 -7.96
C ASP A 37 -18.68 7.05 -8.60
N ASN A 38 -19.51 6.33 -7.83
CA ASN A 38 -20.82 5.78 -8.23
C ASN A 38 -20.79 4.77 -9.40
N ARG A 39 -19.63 4.31 -9.83
CA ARG A 39 -19.47 3.28 -10.86
C ARG A 39 -19.13 1.93 -10.21
N ASP A 40 -19.87 0.89 -10.57
CA ASP A 40 -19.60 -0.46 -10.11
C ASP A 40 -18.38 -1.06 -10.86
N ILE A 41 -17.24 -1.19 -10.18
CA ILE A 41 -16.01 -1.77 -10.74
C ILE A 41 -16.21 -3.21 -11.20
N VAL A 42 -17.07 -3.97 -10.48
CA VAL A 42 -17.29 -5.42 -10.75
C VAL A 42 -18.01 -5.62 -12.09
N ARG A 43 -18.85 -4.69 -12.46
CA ARG A 43 -19.66 -4.73 -13.70
C ARG A 43 -19.15 -3.79 -14.79
N ALA A 44 -18.09 -3.04 -14.51
CA ALA A 44 -17.51 -2.09 -15.46
C ALA A 44 -16.97 -2.80 -16.70
N ASP A 45 -17.14 -2.19 -17.86
CA ASP A 45 -16.52 -2.64 -19.09
C ASP A 45 -15.00 -2.37 -19.09
N GLN A 46 -14.29 -2.86 -20.12
CA GLN A 46 -12.83 -2.71 -20.20
C GLN A 46 -12.38 -1.25 -20.29
N LYS A 47 -13.18 -0.37 -20.92
CA LYS A 47 -12.88 1.05 -21.07
C LYS A 47 -13.00 1.78 -19.72
N ASP A 48 -14.09 1.51 -19.00
CA ASP A 48 -14.32 2.06 -17.67
C ASP A 48 -13.30 1.55 -16.67
N LEU A 49 -13.00 0.24 -16.69
CA LEU A 49 -11.94 -0.34 -15.86
C LEU A 49 -10.57 0.29 -16.14
N HIS A 50 -10.25 0.57 -17.41
CA HIS A 50 -9.01 1.22 -17.77
C HIS A 50 -8.93 2.64 -17.17
N ALA A 51 -10.01 3.41 -17.25
CA ALA A 51 -10.09 4.74 -16.65
C ALA A 51 -10.01 4.71 -15.12
N ILE A 52 -10.70 3.75 -14.47
CA ILE A 52 -10.69 3.58 -13.02
C ILE A 52 -9.29 3.14 -12.54
N ARG A 53 -8.64 2.20 -13.22
CA ARG A 53 -7.28 1.74 -12.88
C ARG A 53 -6.23 2.84 -12.95
N ARG A 54 -6.44 3.88 -13.76
CA ARG A 54 -5.59 5.07 -13.73
C ARG A 54 -5.68 5.81 -12.39
N LYS A 55 -6.87 5.83 -11.79
CA LYS A 55 -7.16 6.53 -10.54
C LYS A 55 -6.85 5.70 -9.29
N ILE A 56 -6.89 4.38 -9.42
CA ILE A 56 -6.62 3.43 -8.35
C ILE A 56 -5.35 2.67 -8.70
N GLN A 57 -4.26 2.96 -7.98
CA GLN A 57 -2.98 2.29 -8.18
C GLN A 57 -2.62 1.40 -7.01
N MET A 58 -1.76 0.40 -7.24
CA MET A 58 -1.43 -0.60 -6.24
C MET A 58 0.09 -0.75 -6.08
N ILE A 59 0.52 -0.81 -4.82
CA ILE A 59 1.86 -1.24 -4.41
C ILE A 59 1.72 -2.68 -3.91
N PHE A 60 2.48 -3.59 -4.51
CA PHE A 60 2.44 -5.02 -4.19
C PHE A 60 3.38 -5.36 -3.04
N GLN A 61 3.09 -6.46 -2.35
CA GLN A 61 3.83 -6.99 -1.21
C GLN A 61 5.29 -7.31 -1.53
N ASP A 62 5.56 -7.89 -2.71
CA ASP A 62 6.90 -8.26 -3.13
C ASP A 62 7.46 -7.26 -4.15
N PRO A 63 8.38 -6.38 -3.73
CA PRO A 63 9.01 -5.44 -4.67
C PRO A 63 9.93 -6.13 -5.68
N TYR A 64 10.43 -7.36 -5.40
CA TYR A 64 11.24 -8.12 -6.34
C TYR A 64 10.40 -8.67 -7.49
N GLY A 65 9.30 -9.35 -7.19
CA GLY A 65 8.42 -9.95 -8.18
C GLY A 65 7.60 -8.91 -8.95
N SER A 66 7.39 -7.72 -8.39
CA SER A 66 6.58 -6.66 -9.01
C SER A 66 7.34 -5.80 -10.03
N LEU A 67 8.68 -5.79 -10.01
CA LEU A 67 9.53 -5.03 -10.92
C LEU A 67 10.09 -5.95 -12.02
N ASN A 68 9.92 -5.57 -13.28
CA ASN A 68 10.52 -6.31 -14.40
C ASN A 68 12.05 -6.14 -14.39
N SER A 69 12.77 -7.20 -14.02
CA SER A 69 14.23 -7.21 -13.89
C SER A 69 14.99 -6.96 -15.18
N ARG A 70 14.31 -7.05 -16.34
CA ARG A 70 14.89 -6.78 -17.66
C ARG A 70 14.89 -5.29 -18.03
N PHE A 71 14.21 -4.47 -17.27
CA PHE A 71 14.08 -3.03 -17.52
C PHE A 71 14.84 -2.24 -16.46
N VAL A 72 15.41 -1.11 -16.88
CA VAL A 72 16.02 -0.13 -15.97
C VAL A 72 14.92 0.61 -15.16
N ALA A 73 15.29 1.14 -14.01
CA ALA A 73 14.37 1.83 -13.11
C ALA A 73 13.54 2.92 -13.82
N GLY A 74 14.19 3.71 -14.66
CA GLY A 74 13.51 4.75 -15.45
C GLY A 74 12.40 4.22 -16.34
N ARG A 75 12.64 3.09 -17.02
CA ARG A 75 11.62 2.46 -17.86
C ARG A 75 10.47 1.89 -17.05
N ILE A 76 10.76 1.27 -15.90
CA ILE A 76 9.75 0.72 -15.00
C ILE A 76 8.80 1.82 -14.51
N ILE A 77 9.34 2.98 -14.12
CA ILE A 77 8.54 4.11 -13.62
C ILE A 77 7.80 4.80 -14.78
N ALA A 78 8.40 4.89 -15.98
CA ALA A 78 7.79 5.51 -17.16
C ALA A 78 6.69 4.66 -17.80
N GLU A 79 6.71 3.34 -17.60
CA GLU A 79 5.83 2.38 -18.28
C GLU A 79 4.34 2.75 -18.19
N PRO A 80 3.78 3.10 -17.00
CA PRO A 80 2.38 3.51 -16.91
C PRO A 80 2.07 4.76 -17.75
N LEU A 81 2.94 5.78 -17.74
CA LEU A 81 2.76 7.02 -18.48
C LEU A 81 2.68 6.78 -19.99
N ILE A 82 3.53 5.89 -20.49
CA ILE A 82 3.60 5.52 -21.93
C ILE A 82 2.39 4.66 -22.30
N ASN A 83 2.05 3.65 -21.49
CA ASN A 83 0.97 2.70 -21.77
C ASN A 83 -0.41 3.37 -21.75
N TYR A 84 -0.60 4.41 -20.93
CA TYR A 84 -1.83 5.22 -20.93
C TYR A 84 -1.81 6.33 -21.99
N GLY A 85 -0.73 6.45 -22.79
CA GLY A 85 -0.62 7.46 -23.83
C GLY A 85 -0.60 8.90 -23.32
N LEU A 86 -0.20 9.12 -22.05
CA LEU A 86 -0.23 10.44 -21.42
C LEU A 86 0.94 11.32 -21.84
N MET A 87 2.06 10.72 -22.19
CA MET A 87 3.30 11.42 -22.51
C MET A 87 4.07 10.69 -23.59
N SER A 88 4.89 11.45 -24.36
CA SER A 88 5.92 10.87 -25.20
C SER A 88 6.97 10.16 -24.32
N SER A 89 7.75 9.24 -24.90
CA SER A 89 8.82 8.59 -24.15
C SER A 89 9.82 9.60 -23.55
N ALA A 90 10.16 10.66 -24.30
CA ALA A 90 11.10 11.69 -23.85
C ALA A 90 10.54 12.47 -22.62
N ASP A 91 9.29 12.90 -22.69
CA ASP A 91 8.63 13.61 -21.59
C ASP A 91 8.42 12.72 -20.36
N ALA A 92 8.07 11.44 -20.57
CA ALA A 92 7.95 10.46 -19.51
C ALA A 92 9.25 10.31 -18.71
N PHE A 93 10.43 10.28 -19.40
CA PHE A 93 11.72 10.20 -18.70
C PHE A 93 12.07 11.48 -17.93
N LYS A 94 11.61 12.65 -18.37
CA LYS A 94 11.71 13.87 -17.56
C LYS A 94 10.88 13.75 -16.28
N ARG A 95 9.62 13.32 -16.43
CA ARG A 95 8.71 13.10 -15.27
C ARG A 95 9.24 12.04 -14.30
N VAL A 96 9.90 11.00 -14.80
CA VAL A 96 10.54 9.96 -13.99
C VAL A 96 11.58 10.54 -13.02
N ARG A 97 12.40 11.49 -13.44
CA ARG A 97 13.38 12.12 -12.54
C ARG A 97 12.71 12.82 -11.38
N GLU A 98 11.63 13.57 -11.62
CA GLU A 98 10.83 14.23 -10.58
C GLU A 98 10.21 13.20 -9.62
N LEU A 99 9.72 12.08 -10.15
CA LEU A 99 9.17 10.99 -9.34
C LEU A 99 10.25 10.29 -8.50
N MET A 100 11.47 10.11 -9.05
CA MET A 100 12.59 9.57 -8.28
C MET A 100 12.97 10.50 -7.11
N GLU A 101 13.03 11.80 -7.34
CA GLU A 101 13.26 12.79 -6.26
C GLU A 101 12.15 12.75 -5.22
N LEU A 102 10.88 12.67 -5.66
CA LEU A 102 9.71 12.58 -4.77
C LEU A 102 9.82 11.37 -3.82
N VAL A 103 10.31 10.22 -4.32
CA VAL A 103 10.51 9.02 -3.50
C VAL A 103 11.91 8.94 -2.87
N ARG A 104 12.68 10.03 -2.89
CA ARG A 104 14.02 10.15 -2.30
C ARG A 104 15.02 9.14 -2.90
N LEU A 105 14.97 8.93 -4.21
CA LEU A 105 15.96 8.23 -5.01
C LEU A 105 16.77 9.23 -5.82
N ASP A 106 18.07 8.98 -5.99
CA ASP A 106 18.92 9.79 -6.86
C ASP A 106 18.50 9.61 -8.34
N PRO A 107 18.10 10.69 -9.06
CA PRO A 107 17.75 10.63 -10.47
C PRO A 107 18.86 10.12 -11.38
N ALA A 108 20.13 10.19 -10.96
CA ALA A 108 21.26 9.65 -11.70
C ALA A 108 21.17 8.12 -11.86
N TRP A 109 20.42 7.44 -11.00
CA TRP A 109 20.24 5.98 -11.03
C TRP A 109 19.15 5.51 -12.02
N ILE A 110 18.59 6.41 -12.82
CA ILE A 110 17.50 6.13 -13.77
C ILE A 110 17.80 4.96 -14.73
N ASN A 111 19.08 4.75 -15.05
CA ASN A 111 19.54 3.69 -15.96
C ASN A 111 19.99 2.41 -15.23
N ARG A 112 19.88 2.32 -13.91
CA ARG A 112 20.21 1.11 -13.16
C ARG A 112 19.09 0.07 -13.24
N TYR A 113 19.48 -1.18 -13.18
CA TYR A 113 18.55 -2.32 -13.12
C TYR A 113 18.08 -2.60 -11.68
N PRO A 114 16.91 -3.24 -11.48
CA PRO A 114 16.38 -3.53 -10.14
C PRO A 114 17.37 -4.28 -9.22
N HIS A 115 18.21 -5.17 -9.75
CA HIS A 115 19.17 -5.92 -8.95
C HIS A 115 20.31 -5.07 -8.37
N GLU A 116 20.52 -3.85 -8.88
CA GLU A 116 21.51 -2.89 -8.38
C GLU A 116 21.00 -2.02 -7.21
N PHE A 117 19.74 -2.23 -6.79
CA PHE A 117 19.09 -1.48 -5.72
C PHE A 117 18.88 -2.35 -4.47
N SER A 118 18.94 -1.74 -3.28
CA SER A 118 18.52 -2.38 -2.03
C SER A 118 17.02 -2.65 -2.00
N GLY A 119 16.54 -3.48 -1.07
CA GLY A 119 15.11 -3.77 -0.89
C GLY A 119 14.27 -2.51 -0.72
N GLY A 120 14.67 -1.60 0.15
CA GLY A 120 13.98 -0.32 0.35
C GLY A 120 14.02 0.60 -0.86
N GLN A 121 15.12 0.62 -1.63
CA GLN A 121 15.20 1.37 -2.88
C GLN A 121 14.27 0.80 -3.95
N ARG A 122 14.16 -0.54 -4.06
CA ARG A 122 13.17 -1.18 -4.96
C ARG A 122 11.73 -0.85 -4.56
N GLN A 123 11.46 -0.81 -3.26
CA GLN A 123 10.15 -0.39 -2.76
C GLN A 123 9.84 1.06 -3.18
N ARG A 124 10.82 1.96 -3.10
CA ARG A 124 10.67 3.34 -3.59
C ARG A 124 10.42 3.42 -5.10
N ILE A 125 11.05 2.55 -5.91
CA ILE A 125 10.76 2.43 -7.35
C ILE A 125 9.30 1.98 -7.57
N SER A 126 8.82 1.00 -6.81
CA SER A 126 7.42 0.55 -6.87
C SER A 126 6.44 1.66 -6.49
N ILE A 127 6.76 2.45 -5.47
CA ILE A 127 5.98 3.62 -5.07
C ILE A 127 5.98 4.67 -6.21
N ALA A 128 7.16 5.03 -6.77
CA ALA A 128 7.26 5.99 -7.86
C ALA A 128 6.44 5.56 -9.09
N ARG A 129 6.48 4.27 -9.45
CA ARG A 129 5.68 3.70 -10.54
C ARG A 129 4.18 3.85 -10.27
N ALA A 130 3.72 3.55 -9.05
CA ALA A 130 2.31 3.69 -8.69
C ALA A 130 1.85 5.16 -8.71
N LEU A 131 2.73 6.10 -8.35
CA LEU A 131 2.44 7.53 -8.36
C LEU A 131 2.50 8.18 -9.75
N ALA A 132 3.08 7.49 -10.74
CA ALA A 132 3.28 8.06 -12.07
C ALA A 132 1.99 8.53 -12.74
N LEU A 133 0.86 7.85 -12.48
CA LEU A 133 -0.45 8.20 -13.02
C LEU A 133 -1.23 9.23 -12.19
N GLU A 134 -0.63 9.78 -11.13
CA GLU A 134 -1.27 10.71 -10.19
C GLU A 134 -2.61 10.13 -9.66
N PRO A 135 -2.57 9.00 -8.96
CA PRO A 135 -3.76 8.31 -8.52
C PRO A 135 -4.51 9.10 -7.43
N GLU A 136 -5.79 8.85 -7.30
CA GLU A 136 -6.62 9.34 -6.20
C GLU A 136 -6.63 8.36 -5.01
N ILE A 137 -6.46 7.06 -5.33
CA ILE A 137 -6.42 5.99 -4.34
C ILE A 137 -5.16 5.15 -4.53
N LEU A 138 -4.44 4.93 -3.44
CA LEU A 138 -3.28 4.05 -3.39
C LEU A 138 -3.59 2.83 -2.52
N LEU A 139 -3.58 1.66 -3.14
CA LEU A 139 -3.75 0.38 -2.49
C LEU A 139 -2.37 -0.16 -2.12
N CYS A 140 -2.10 -0.36 -0.83
CA CYS A 140 -0.81 -0.83 -0.33
C CYS A 140 -0.98 -2.24 0.26
N ASP A 141 -0.56 -3.28 -0.49
CA ASP A 141 -0.61 -4.68 -0.02
C ASP A 141 0.71 -5.01 0.69
N GLU A 142 0.73 -4.91 2.00
CA GLU A 142 1.90 -5.17 2.87
C GLU A 142 3.21 -4.49 2.39
N PRO A 143 3.23 -3.18 2.13
CA PRO A 143 4.30 -2.51 1.39
C PRO A 143 5.64 -2.47 2.13
N VAL A 144 5.71 -2.87 3.38
CA VAL A 144 6.92 -2.82 4.21
C VAL A 144 7.28 -4.16 4.85
N SER A 145 6.48 -5.22 4.66
CA SER A 145 6.64 -6.50 5.37
C SER A 145 7.97 -7.23 5.09
N ALA A 146 8.58 -7.00 3.92
CA ALA A 146 9.85 -7.61 3.51
C ALA A 146 11.10 -6.75 3.81
N LEU A 147 10.94 -5.65 4.56
CA LEU A 147 12.00 -4.69 4.84
C LEU A 147 12.44 -4.78 6.32
N ASP A 148 13.69 -4.43 6.60
CA ASP A 148 14.14 -4.26 7.97
C ASP A 148 13.50 -3.05 8.67
N VAL A 149 13.49 -3.03 10.00
CA VAL A 149 12.73 -2.05 10.82
C VAL A 149 13.08 -0.60 10.50
N LEU A 150 14.37 -0.29 10.26
CA LEU A 150 14.81 1.07 9.96
C LEU A 150 14.28 1.52 8.59
N ILE A 151 14.39 0.65 7.59
CA ILE A 151 13.90 0.93 6.25
C ILE A 151 12.37 0.98 6.20
N GLN A 152 11.68 0.15 7.01
CA GLN A 152 10.23 0.25 7.17
C GLN A 152 9.81 1.65 7.64
N ALA A 153 10.45 2.17 8.69
CA ALA A 153 10.15 3.50 9.21
C ALA A 153 10.35 4.60 8.15
N ASP A 154 11.43 4.49 7.37
CA ASP A 154 11.72 5.44 6.28
C ASP A 154 10.66 5.40 5.17
N VAL A 155 10.21 4.20 4.77
CA VAL A 155 9.15 4.05 3.74
C VAL A 155 7.80 4.52 4.25
N LEU A 156 7.47 4.27 5.52
CA LEU A 156 6.23 4.77 6.14
C LEU A 156 6.22 6.30 6.22
N ASN A 157 7.33 6.93 6.62
CA ASN A 157 7.48 8.38 6.61
C ASN A 157 7.32 8.95 5.19
N LEU A 158 7.93 8.30 4.20
CA LEU A 158 7.78 8.69 2.79
C LEU A 158 6.31 8.64 2.36
N LEU A 159 5.57 7.58 2.67
CA LEU A 159 4.15 7.45 2.32
C LEU A 159 3.29 8.53 3.00
N LYS A 160 3.58 8.88 4.27
CA LYS A 160 2.91 9.99 4.96
C LYS A 160 3.15 11.34 4.27
N ASP A 161 4.40 11.62 3.90
CA ASP A 161 4.75 12.85 3.20
C ASP A 161 4.05 12.94 1.83
N ILE A 162 4.03 11.84 1.07
CA ILE A 162 3.36 11.77 -0.22
C ILE A 162 1.86 11.98 -0.07
N ARG A 163 1.23 11.29 0.90
CA ARG A 163 -0.20 11.46 1.20
C ARG A 163 -0.55 12.93 1.41
N SER A 164 0.19 13.63 2.28
CA SER A 164 -0.11 15.02 2.61
C SER A 164 0.12 15.98 1.44
N ARG A 165 1.07 15.68 0.53
CA ARG A 165 1.34 16.52 -0.65
C ARG A 165 0.35 16.33 -1.78
N MET A 166 -0.21 15.12 -1.92
CA MET A 166 -1.04 14.72 -3.07
C MET A 166 -2.53 14.54 -2.70
N ASP A 167 -2.95 14.81 -1.47
CA ASP A 167 -4.32 14.55 -0.96
C ASP A 167 -4.79 13.12 -1.26
N LEU A 168 -3.87 12.16 -1.04
CA LEU A 168 -4.00 10.79 -1.48
C LEU A 168 -4.81 9.97 -0.46
N THR A 169 -5.84 9.26 -0.95
CA THR A 169 -6.55 8.26 -0.15
C THR A 169 -5.77 6.95 -0.17
N MET A 170 -5.62 6.28 0.97
CA MET A 170 -4.89 5.01 1.04
C MET A 170 -5.70 3.90 1.69
N LEU A 171 -5.64 2.69 1.12
CA LEU A 171 -5.96 1.45 1.81
C LEU A 171 -4.64 0.73 2.12
N PHE A 172 -4.27 0.69 3.39
CA PHE A 172 -3.00 0.16 3.85
C PHE A 172 -3.20 -1.19 4.53
N VAL A 173 -2.81 -2.27 3.85
CA VAL A 173 -2.88 -3.64 4.38
C VAL A 173 -1.59 -3.98 5.11
N SER A 174 -1.73 -4.52 6.32
CA SER A 174 -0.63 -5.08 7.09
C SER A 174 -1.14 -6.18 8.03
N HIS A 175 -0.26 -7.10 8.39
CA HIS A 175 -0.48 -8.02 9.51
C HIS A 175 0.08 -7.45 10.82
N ASP A 176 0.86 -6.37 10.77
CA ASP A 176 1.47 -5.71 11.91
C ASP A 176 0.64 -4.47 12.33
N LEU A 177 -0.01 -4.58 13.48
CA LEU A 177 -0.78 -3.50 14.07
C LEU A 177 0.09 -2.30 14.47
N ALA A 178 1.36 -2.50 14.89
CA ALA A 178 2.24 -1.38 15.24
C ALA A 178 2.51 -0.49 14.02
N VAL A 179 2.71 -1.09 12.85
CA VAL A 179 2.85 -0.38 11.57
C VAL A 179 1.58 0.40 11.23
N VAL A 180 0.41 -0.24 11.36
CA VAL A 180 -0.87 0.40 11.05
C VAL A 180 -1.17 1.55 12.01
N ARG A 181 -0.88 1.40 13.31
CA ARG A 181 -0.98 2.48 14.29
C ARG A 181 -0.24 3.74 13.89
N TYR A 182 0.90 3.56 13.22
CA TYR A 182 1.75 4.67 12.81
C TYR A 182 1.19 5.48 11.64
N ILE A 183 0.47 4.83 10.70
CA ILE A 183 0.09 5.47 9.43
C ILE A 183 -1.42 5.69 9.28
N ALA A 184 -2.28 4.86 9.90
CA ALA A 184 -3.72 4.84 9.64
C ALA A 184 -4.50 5.84 10.50
N ASP A 185 -5.54 6.43 9.91
CA ASP A 185 -6.55 7.24 10.62
C ASP A 185 -7.64 6.36 11.23
N ARG A 186 -8.07 5.34 10.49
CA ARG A 186 -9.02 4.31 10.91
C ARG A 186 -8.49 2.92 10.61
N VAL A 187 -8.97 1.94 11.36
CA VAL A 187 -8.54 0.54 11.21
C VAL A 187 -9.77 -0.36 11.06
N ALA A 188 -9.73 -1.18 10.02
CA ALA A 188 -10.64 -2.30 9.80
C ALA A 188 -9.91 -3.59 10.17
N VAL A 189 -10.47 -4.36 11.08
CA VAL A 189 -9.95 -5.66 11.50
C VAL A 189 -10.68 -6.75 10.74
N MET A 190 -9.93 -7.57 9.99
CA MET A 190 -10.48 -8.65 9.16
C MET A 190 -10.13 -10.01 9.73
N ASN A 191 -11.15 -10.84 9.95
CA ASN A 191 -11.01 -12.21 10.41
C ASN A 191 -11.85 -13.16 9.55
N LYS A 192 -11.26 -14.21 9.00
CA LYS A 192 -11.94 -15.26 8.20
C LYS A 192 -12.87 -14.72 7.10
N GLY A 193 -12.46 -13.64 6.43
CA GLY A 193 -13.21 -13.03 5.32
C GLY A 193 -14.19 -11.93 5.73
N GLU A 194 -14.37 -11.66 7.02
CA GLU A 194 -15.30 -10.66 7.54
C GLU A 194 -14.58 -9.51 8.22
N ILE A 195 -15.11 -8.29 8.09
CA ILE A 195 -14.69 -7.15 8.90
C ILE A 195 -15.40 -7.23 10.25
N VAL A 196 -14.65 -7.60 11.29
CA VAL A 196 -15.18 -7.83 12.64
C VAL A 196 -15.19 -6.58 13.50
N GLU A 197 -14.33 -5.60 13.18
CA GLU A 197 -14.29 -4.31 13.88
C GLU A 197 -13.79 -3.22 12.94
N LEU A 198 -14.38 -2.02 13.04
CA LEU A 198 -13.99 -0.84 12.26
C LEU A 198 -14.16 0.41 13.15
N LYS A 199 -13.03 1.00 13.54
CA LYS A 199 -13.00 2.18 14.41
C LYS A 199 -11.88 3.14 13.99
N SER A 200 -11.80 4.31 14.63
CA SER A 200 -10.61 5.15 14.53
C SER A 200 -9.38 4.39 15.06
N ALA A 201 -8.18 4.72 14.55
CA ALA A 201 -6.98 4.09 15.04
C ALA A 201 -6.85 4.23 16.57
N ALA A 202 -7.13 5.41 17.13
CA ALA A 202 -7.07 5.64 18.56
C ALA A 202 -8.00 4.70 19.35
N GLU A 203 -9.23 4.50 18.89
CA GLU A 203 -10.22 3.63 19.55
C GLU A 203 -9.86 2.15 19.47
N ILE A 204 -9.31 1.68 18.33
CA ILE A 204 -8.86 0.29 18.21
C ILE A 204 -7.79 -0.04 19.26
N TYR A 205 -6.85 0.89 19.51
CA TYR A 205 -5.76 0.63 20.47
C TYR A 205 -6.13 0.89 21.94
N SER A 206 -7.19 1.65 22.21
CA SER A 206 -7.61 1.97 23.57
C SER A 206 -8.89 1.27 24.00
N ASN A 207 -9.78 0.93 23.09
CA ASN A 207 -11.12 0.42 23.37
C ASN A 207 -11.61 -0.57 22.31
N ALA A 208 -10.76 -1.56 21.98
CA ALA A 208 -11.18 -2.69 21.16
C ALA A 208 -12.24 -3.53 21.89
N GLU A 209 -13.24 -3.98 21.15
CA GLU A 209 -14.38 -4.73 21.71
C GLU A 209 -14.40 -6.18 21.22
N HIS A 210 -13.98 -6.42 19.97
CA HIS A 210 -14.04 -7.75 19.43
C HIS A 210 -12.91 -8.64 19.99
N PRO A 211 -13.20 -9.88 20.44
CA PRO A 211 -12.20 -10.78 21.05
C PRO A 211 -10.97 -11.01 20.15
N TYR A 212 -11.17 -11.13 18.85
CA TYR A 212 -10.07 -11.30 17.90
C TYR A 212 -9.18 -10.06 17.82
N THR A 213 -9.75 -8.85 17.88
CA THR A 213 -8.97 -7.60 17.92
C THR A 213 -8.11 -7.55 19.18
N LEU A 214 -8.67 -7.91 20.31
CA LEU A 214 -7.93 -7.99 21.59
C LEU A 214 -6.77 -8.98 21.49
N GLN A 215 -6.99 -10.17 20.91
CA GLN A 215 -5.91 -11.14 20.68
C GLN A 215 -4.79 -10.59 19.79
N LEU A 216 -5.13 -9.82 18.74
CA LEU A 216 -4.13 -9.19 17.87
C LEU A 216 -3.34 -8.10 18.61
N LEU A 217 -4.00 -7.32 19.45
CA LEU A 217 -3.36 -6.27 20.26
C LEU A 217 -2.45 -6.88 21.33
N ASP A 218 -2.85 -7.99 21.94
CA ASP A 218 -2.04 -8.72 22.91
C ASP A 218 -0.78 -9.34 22.31
N ALA A 219 -0.75 -9.59 21.02
CA ALA A 219 0.41 -10.09 20.32
C ALA A 219 1.44 -9.01 19.97
N ILE A 220 1.14 -7.71 20.15
CA ILE A 220 2.09 -6.62 19.91
C ILE A 220 3.15 -6.66 21.02
N PRO A 221 4.46 -6.78 20.67
CA PRO A 221 5.54 -6.70 21.66
C PRO A 221 5.52 -5.35 22.38
N ILE A 222 5.54 -5.35 23.69
CA ILE A 222 5.68 -4.13 24.48
C ILE A 222 7.18 -3.86 24.62
N PRO A 223 7.68 -2.65 24.28
CA PRO A 223 9.12 -2.35 24.36
C PRO A 223 9.69 -2.36 25.79
N ASP A 224 8.89 -2.64 26.80
CA ASP A 224 9.31 -2.70 28.19
C ASP A 224 9.45 -4.17 28.67
N PRO A 225 10.69 -4.66 28.87
CA PRO A 225 10.93 -6.04 29.31
C PRO A 225 10.30 -6.39 30.65
N SER A 226 10.03 -5.41 31.52
CA SER A 226 9.43 -5.62 32.84
C SER A 226 7.91 -5.90 32.76
N ILE A 227 7.26 -5.44 31.68
CA ILE A 227 5.84 -5.68 31.41
C ILE A 227 5.68 -6.98 30.63
N GLU A 228 6.57 -7.26 29.70
CA GLU A 228 6.54 -8.47 28.85
C GLU A 228 6.78 -9.75 29.69
N SER A 229 7.66 -9.69 30.67
CA SER A 229 7.90 -10.81 31.61
C SER A 229 6.66 -11.19 32.46
N LYS A 230 5.74 -10.27 32.69
CA LYS A 230 4.47 -10.54 33.39
C LYS A 230 3.40 -11.17 32.49
N ARG A 231 3.50 -11.04 31.16
CA ARG A 231 2.59 -11.66 30.18
C ARG A 231 2.93 -13.15 29.92
N ILE A 232 4.20 -13.51 30.02
CA ILE A 232 4.71 -14.89 29.76
C ILE A 232 4.49 -15.81 30.96
N SER A 233 3.99 -15.30 32.08
CA SER A 233 3.84 -16.04 33.35
C SER A 233 2.46 -16.69 33.54
N PHE A 234 1.73 -17.04 32.46
CA PHE A 234 0.48 -17.82 32.52
C PHE A 234 0.57 -19.08 31.67
#